data_fb9fd409e9dc795b98a0a959913a706a
#
_entry.id   fb9fd409e9dc795b98a0a959913a706a
#
_cell.length_a   1.000
_cell.length_b   1.000
_cell.length_c   1.000
_cell.angle_alpha   90.00
_cell.angle_beta   90.00
_cell.angle_gamma   90.00
#
_symmetry.space_group_name_H-M   'P 1'
#
loop_
_entity.id
_entity.type
_entity.pdbx_description
1 polymer ?
#
loop_
_entity_poly.entity_id
_entity_poly.type
_entity_poly.pdbx_seq_one_letter_code
_entity_poly.pdbx_strand_id
1 'polypeptide(L)'
;MVVINQATWVKSDGRILPRFAFILGRIALIFQNPSFVTSFFRNFANMKPAKIFQQYVWLVNTLRQYKRLTLEEINDLWVKNDVIGGSPLNRVSFYRHKDAILNMFGINIDCEQKTYKYYISNPEVINDDSIERWMLSTLTVSTVLSDSTSLNDRILLEIVPAGEEYLQTLILAMKTNRRVVIVYQRFGLESGERTVSPYALKLFHRRWYLLAFTGRHIATFSLDRMHSVELSEETFERPADFSPQQYFSEYFGVTTDETPLAHVVIRVTGWAPNYIRTLPLHHSQRETAHTDEYTEFSFDIRPTDDFIGELMSYGDSLEVMEPSDLRLKICENLKEALNKY
;
A
#
# COMPACT_ATOMS: atom_id res chain seq x y z
N MET A 1 -26.24 15.47 19.14
CA MET A 1 -25.49 15.84 20.36
C MET A 1 -24.16 15.09 20.28
N VAL A 2 -23.11 15.78 19.78
CA VAL A 2 -21.81 15.15 19.55
C VAL A 2 -21.03 15.26 20.85
N VAL A 3 -20.72 14.13 21.47
CA VAL A 3 -19.85 14.08 22.66
C VAL A 3 -18.41 14.24 22.17
N ILE A 4 -17.87 15.45 22.32
CA ILE A 4 -16.45 15.72 22.05
C ILE A 4 -15.65 15.21 23.25
N ASN A 5 -14.87 14.18 23.04
CA ASN A 5 -14.03 13.54 24.04
C ASN A 5 -12.98 14.55 24.56
N GLN A 6 -13.07 14.92 25.85
CA GLN A 6 -12.25 15.97 26.50
C GLN A 6 -10.76 15.69 26.60
N ALA A 7 -10.27 14.53 26.11
CA ALA A 7 -8.89 14.09 26.28
C ALA A 7 -7.89 14.71 25.29
N THR A 8 -8.33 15.48 24.30
CA THR A 8 -7.47 15.98 23.21
C THR A 8 -7.03 17.45 23.35
N TRP A 9 -7.47 18.16 24.40
CA TRP A 9 -7.23 19.59 24.55
C TRP A 9 -6.61 19.92 25.91
N VAL A 10 -5.66 20.85 25.94
CA VAL A 10 -5.03 21.39 27.15
C VAL A 10 -5.21 22.89 27.17
N LYS A 11 -5.62 23.45 28.30
CA LYS A 11 -5.79 24.88 28.51
C LYS A 11 -4.45 25.50 28.94
N SER A 12 -3.93 26.45 28.17
CA SER A 12 -2.77 27.27 28.52
C SER A 12 -3.03 28.70 28.12
N ASP A 13 -2.76 29.64 29.04
CA ASP A 13 -2.88 31.11 28.87
C ASP A 13 -4.23 31.58 28.27
N GLY A 14 -5.33 30.98 28.73
CA GLY A 14 -6.69 31.35 28.29
C GLY A 14 -7.12 30.85 26.92
N ARG A 15 -6.28 30.06 26.22
CA ARG A 15 -6.59 29.47 24.92
C ARG A 15 -6.62 27.95 25.00
N ILE A 16 -7.50 27.33 24.23
CA ILE A 16 -7.61 25.87 24.10
C ILE A 16 -6.76 25.46 22.89
N LEU A 17 -5.70 24.67 23.11
CA LEU A 17 -4.80 24.20 22.06
C LEU A 17 -4.79 22.66 21.99
N PRO A 18 -4.61 22.06 20.80
CA PRO A 18 -4.46 20.61 20.67
C PRO A 18 -3.24 20.11 21.44
N ARG A 19 -3.34 18.96 22.09
CA ARG A 19 -2.25 18.32 22.86
C ARG A 19 -0.94 18.19 22.08
N PHE A 20 -1.03 18.08 20.77
CA PHE A 20 0.10 18.03 19.85
C PHE A 20 0.91 19.34 19.80
N ALA A 21 0.22 20.49 19.87
CA ALA A 21 0.88 21.82 19.95
C ALA A 21 1.64 22.01 21.26
N PHE A 22 1.18 21.40 22.36
CA PHE A 22 1.81 21.47 23.67
C PHE A 22 3.12 20.66 23.73
N ILE A 23 3.17 19.50 23.08
CA ILE A 23 4.40 18.67 23.00
C ILE A 23 5.45 19.37 22.14
N LEU A 24 5.04 19.97 21.02
CA LEU A 24 5.94 20.72 20.15
C LEU A 24 6.41 22.05 20.80
N GLY A 25 5.59 22.68 21.61
CA GLY A 25 5.98 23.85 22.44
C GLY A 25 7.09 23.51 23.45
N ARG A 26 7.12 22.29 23.99
CA ARG A 26 8.22 21.83 24.86
C ARG A 26 9.50 21.52 24.09
N ILE A 27 9.41 21.08 22.85
CA ILE A 27 10.56 20.89 21.95
C ILE A 27 11.12 22.24 21.53
N ALA A 28 10.28 23.27 21.38
CA ALA A 28 10.68 24.64 21.05
C ALA A 28 11.48 25.35 22.14
N LEU A 29 11.30 24.98 23.40
CA LEU A 29 12.13 25.48 24.53
C LEU A 29 13.57 24.99 24.48
N ILE A 30 13.89 23.98 23.67
CA ILE A 30 15.23 23.46 23.43
C ILE A 30 15.95 24.29 22.32
N PHE A 31 15.23 25.01 21.49
CA PHE A 31 15.79 25.89 20.47
C PHE A 31 15.54 27.33 20.84
N GLN A 32 16.60 28.04 21.24
CA GLN A 32 16.62 29.40 21.80
C GLN A 32 16.15 30.55 20.86
N ASN A 33 15.20 30.31 19.97
CA ASN A 33 14.67 31.35 19.07
C ASN A 33 13.15 31.37 18.96
N PRO A 34 12.44 32.14 19.84
CA PRO A 34 10.96 32.17 19.87
C PRO A 34 10.30 32.69 18.59
N SER A 35 10.97 33.56 17.83
CA SER A 35 10.43 34.16 16.62
C SER A 35 10.36 33.18 15.45
N PHE A 36 11.30 32.24 15.37
CA PHE A 36 11.31 31.18 14.36
C PHE A 36 10.18 30.18 14.58
N VAL A 37 9.96 29.82 15.84
CA VAL A 37 8.90 28.88 16.26
C VAL A 37 7.52 29.45 15.99
N THR A 38 7.27 30.70 16.34
CA THR A 38 5.98 31.36 16.09
C THR A 38 5.69 31.55 14.60
N SER A 39 6.69 31.87 13.80
CA SER A 39 6.55 31.95 12.34
C SER A 39 6.29 30.58 11.71
N PHE A 40 7.00 29.53 12.18
CA PHE A 40 6.79 28.16 11.75
C PHE A 40 5.37 27.66 12.04
N PHE A 41 4.88 27.88 13.28
CA PHE A 41 3.52 27.46 13.64
C PHE A 41 2.44 28.26 12.95
N ARG A 42 2.62 29.57 12.70
CA ARG A 42 1.65 30.39 11.99
C ARG A 42 1.53 29.95 10.53
N ASN A 43 2.64 29.58 9.87
CA ASN A 43 2.64 29.05 8.52
C ASN A 43 2.07 27.62 8.45
N PHE A 44 2.35 26.78 9.46
CA PHE A 44 1.86 25.42 9.54
C PHE A 44 0.34 25.35 9.85
N ALA A 45 -0.17 26.25 10.68
CA ALA A 45 -1.60 26.31 11.02
C ALA A 45 -2.48 26.77 9.86
N ASN A 46 -1.92 27.48 8.88
CA ASN A 46 -2.64 28.00 7.71
C ASN A 46 -2.57 27.06 6.49
N MET A 47 -1.70 26.04 6.50
CA MET A 47 -1.62 25.05 5.42
C MET A 47 -2.47 23.82 5.78
N LYS A 48 -3.52 23.56 5.01
CA LYS A 48 -4.25 22.29 5.14
C LYS A 48 -3.27 21.13 4.87
N PRO A 49 -3.15 20.13 5.76
CA PRO A 49 -2.20 19.02 5.59
C PRO A 49 -2.28 18.36 4.20
N ALA A 50 -3.47 18.23 3.65
CA ALA A 50 -3.70 17.71 2.31
C ALA A 50 -2.89 18.46 1.24
N LYS A 51 -2.80 19.79 1.30
CA LYS A 51 -2.10 20.59 0.30
C LYS A 51 -0.59 20.35 0.31
N ILE A 52 0.02 20.11 1.46
CA ILE A 52 1.46 19.80 1.56
C ILE A 52 1.79 18.46 0.88
N PHE A 53 0.98 17.43 1.13
CA PHE A 53 1.16 16.13 0.49
C PHE A 53 1.01 16.23 -1.03
N GLN A 54 0.04 17.00 -1.50
CA GLN A 54 -0.13 17.29 -2.93
C GLN A 54 1.13 17.89 -3.53
N GLN A 55 1.79 18.82 -2.83
CA GLN A 55 3.02 19.44 -3.25
C GLN A 55 4.18 18.45 -3.40
N TYR A 56 4.32 17.51 -2.44
CA TYR A 56 5.36 16.47 -2.50
C TYR A 56 5.14 15.51 -3.67
N VAL A 57 3.92 15.02 -3.80
CA VAL A 57 3.54 14.12 -4.89
C VAL A 57 3.75 14.79 -6.26
N TRP A 58 3.35 16.06 -6.38
CA TRP A 58 3.56 16.82 -7.61
C TRP A 58 5.04 16.95 -7.97
N LEU A 59 5.88 17.31 -7.00
CA LEU A 59 7.33 17.47 -7.22
C LEU A 59 7.98 16.15 -7.67
N VAL A 60 7.63 15.04 -7.04
CA VAL A 60 8.12 13.71 -7.43
C VAL A 60 7.66 13.38 -8.85
N ASN A 61 6.38 13.53 -9.17
CA ASN A 61 5.84 13.22 -10.50
C ASN A 61 6.44 14.12 -11.58
N THR A 62 6.65 15.39 -11.30
CA THR A 62 7.30 16.34 -12.22
C THR A 62 8.73 15.88 -12.53
N LEU A 63 9.53 15.54 -11.53
CA LEU A 63 10.89 15.04 -11.75
C LEU A 63 10.92 13.65 -12.42
N ARG A 64 9.92 12.80 -12.20
CA ARG A 64 9.76 11.54 -12.94
C ARG A 64 9.51 11.76 -14.42
N GLN A 65 8.67 12.74 -14.73
CA GLN A 65 8.27 13.05 -16.12
C GLN A 65 9.40 13.72 -16.90
N TYR A 66 9.99 14.77 -16.34
CA TYR A 66 10.97 15.61 -17.04
C TYR A 66 12.42 15.18 -16.81
N LYS A 67 12.65 14.24 -15.90
CA LYS A 67 13.93 13.64 -15.53
C LYS A 67 14.88 14.61 -14.83
N ARG A 68 15.19 15.78 -15.40
CA ARG A 68 16.15 16.77 -14.85
C ARG A 68 15.66 18.19 -15.10
N LEU A 69 15.47 18.97 -14.03
CA LEU A 69 15.00 20.35 -14.07
C LEU A 69 15.82 21.25 -13.14
N THR A 70 16.06 22.49 -13.53
CA THR A 70 16.53 23.55 -12.61
C THR A 70 15.41 23.95 -11.66
N LEU A 71 15.75 24.66 -10.57
CA LEU A 71 14.75 25.20 -9.65
C LEU A 71 13.82 26.24 -10.35
N GLU A 72 14.35 26.96 -11.32
CA GLU A 72 13.58 27.93 -12.12
C GLU A 72 12.55 27.21 -13.00
N GLU A 73 12.98 26.18 -13.74
CA GLU A 73 12.08 25.35 -14.55
C GLU A 73 11.01 24.65 -13.68
N ILE A 74 11.38 24.17 -12.48
CA ILE A 74 10.41 23.61 -11.51
C ILE A 74 9.41 24.68 -11.09
N ASN A 75 9.86 25.91 -10.81
CA ASN A 75 8.97 27.01 -10.41
C ASN A 75 8.03 27.45 -11.53
N ASP A 76 8.48 27.46 -12.79
CA ASP A 76 7.65 27.78 -13.92
C ASP A 76 6.48 26.78 -14.08
N LEU A 77 6.76 25.48 -13.86
CA LEU A 77 5.73 24.46 -13.86
C LEU A 77 4.83 24.53 -12.62
N TRP A 78 5.42 24.88 -11.47
CA TRP A 78 4.71 25.00 -10.19
C TRP A 78 3.68 26.13 -10.22
N VAL A 79 4.07 27.32 -10.69
CA VAL A 79 3.17 28.48 -10.74
C VAL A 79 2.02 28.26 -11.73
N LYS A 80 2.25 27.52 -12.81
CA LYS A 80 1.22 27.16 -13.80
C LYS A 80 0.23 26.12 -13.31
N ASN A 81 0.52 25.46 -12.19
CA ASN A 81 -0.38 24.46 -11.63
C ASN A 81 -1.44 25.14 -10.74
N ASP A 82 -2.69 25.09 -11.15
CA ASP A 82 -3.81 25.79 -10.49
C ASP A 82 -4.11 25.26 -9.08
N VAL A 83 -3.70 24.03 -8.78
CA VAL A 83 -4.05 23.32 -7.54
C VAL A 83 -3.05 23.59 -6.42
N ILE A 84 -1.77 23.38 -6.71
CA ILE A 84 -0.70 23.50 -5.72
C ILE A 84 0.07 24.81 -5.84
N GLY A 85 -0.01 25.45 -7.01
CA GLY A 85 0.71 26.64 -7.38
C GLY A 85 0.26 27.91 -6.67
N GLY A 86 0.61 29.03 -7.24
CA GLY A 86 0.35 30.38 -6.73
C GLY A 86 1.66 31.13 -6.60
N SER A 87 2.30 31.13 -5.42
CA SER A 87 3.62 31.76 -5.25
C SER A 87 4.74 30.80 -5.64
N PRO A 88 5.82 31.29 -6.28
CA PRO A 88 6.99 30.46 -6.56
C PRO A 88 7.56 29.82 -5.30
N LEU A 89 8.02 28.58 -5.43
CA LEU A 89 8.65 27.84 -4.34
C LEU A 89 10.01 28.49 -4.03
N ASN A 90 10.15 29.11 -2.89
CA ASN A 90 11.44 29.62 -2.49
C ASN A 90 12.44 28.48 -2.16
N ARG A 91 13.74 28.79 -2.23
CA ARG A 91 14.79 27.78 -2.06
C ARG A 91 14.68 27.02 -0.73
N VAL A 92 14.33 27.70 0.36
CA VAL A 92 14.17 27.06 1.68
C VAL A 92 13.01 26.09 1.69
N SER A 93 11.86 26.45 1.14
CA SER A 93 10.69 25.56 1.03
C SER A 93 10.97 24.37 0.13
N PHE A 94 11.70 24.57 -0.97
CA PHE A 94 12.11 23.48 -1.86
C PHE A 94 12.99 22.44 -1.12
N TYR A 95 14.00 22.89 -0.36
CA TYR A 95 14.82 21.96 0.43
C TYR A 95 14.02 21.22 1.50
N ARG A 96 13.09 21.91 2.18
CA ARG A 96 12.19 21.24 3.13
C ARG A 96 11.32 20.18 2.46
N HIS A 97 10.86 20.44 1.24
CA HIS A 97 10.10 19.45 0.46
C HIS A 97 10.97 18.25 0.09
N LYS A 98 12.23 18.48 -0.32
CA LYS A 98 13.19 17.40 -0.58
C LYS A 98 13.37 16.51 0.65
N ASP A 99 13.64 17.10 1.83
CA ASP A 99 13.85 16.37 3.06
C ASP A 99 12.61 15.59 3.49
N ALA A 100 11.42 16.19 3.33
CA ALA A 100 10.16 15.52 3.62
C ALA A 100 9.89 14.35 2.67
N ILE A 101 10.17 14.52 1.39
CA ILE A 101 10.04 13.47 0.35
C ILE A 101 10.98 12.31 0.66
N LEU A 102 12.23 12.59 1.03
CA LEU A 102 13.19 11.55 1.43
C LEU A 102 12.69 10.78 2.66
N ASN A 103 12.27 11.50 3.71
CA ASN A 103 11.79 10.88 4.95
C ASN A 103 10.49 10.09 4.79
N MET A 104 9.63 10.48 3.86
CA MET A 104 8.29 9.89 3.68
C MET A 104 8.27 8.76 2.68
N PHE A 105 8.99 8.92 1.56
CA PHE A 105 8.93 8.03 0.41
C PHE A 105 10.28 7.38 0.11
N GLY A 106 11.33 7.65 0.90
CA GLY A 106 12.67 7.15 0.62
C GLY A 106 13.28 7.70 -0.68
N ILE A 107 12.63 8.68 -1.33
CA ILE A 107 13.05 9.21 -2.63
C ILE A 107 14.07 10.33 -2.44
N ASN A 108 15.28 10.12 -2.95
CA ASN A 108 16.35 11.11 -2.89
C ASN A 108 16.35 11.99 -4.16
N ILE A 109 16.30 13.32 -3.95
CA ILE A 109 16.38 14.32 -5.02
C ILE A 109 17.73 15.01 -4.92
N ASP A 110 18.62 14.76 -5.88
CA ASP A 110 19.95 15.34 -5.94
C ASP A 110 20.05 16.46 -6.96
N CYS A 111 21.12 17.25 -6.84
CA CYS A 111 21.42 18.36 -7.72
C CYS A 111 22.74 18.12 -8.45
N GLU A 112 22.73 18.14 -9.77
CA GLU A 112 23.94 18.08 -10.58
C GLU A 112 24.67 19.43 -10.50
N GLN A 113 25.90 19.45 -9.96
CA GLN A 113 26.65 20.68 -9.69
C GLN A 113 26.97 21.52 -10.94
N LYS A 114 27.13 20.90 -12.10
CA LYS A 114 27.49 21.60 -13.35
C LYS A 114 26.31 22.33 -13.98
N THR A 115 25.12 21.75 -13.91
CA THR A 115 23.92 22.24 -14.60
C THR A 115 22.89 22.83 -13.63
N TYR A 116 23.10 22.66 -12.32
CA TYR A 116 22.14 23.00 -11.25
C TYR A 116 20.76 22.36 -11.46
N LYS A 117 20.71 21.19 -12.15
CA LYS A 117 19.47 20.44 -12.37
C LYS A 117 19.25 19.42 -11.26
N TYR A 118 18.03 19.40 -10.76
CA TYR A 118 17.55 18.44 -9.78
C TYR A 118 16.99 17.20 -10.49
N TYR A 119 17.23 16.03 -9.90
CA TYR A 119 16.78 14.74 -10.43
C TYR A 119 16.62 13.73 -9.28
N ILE A 120 15.86 12.66 -9.52
CA ILE A 120 15.72 11.55 -8.57
C ILE A 120 16.94 10.64 -8.77
N SER A 121 17.77 10.50 -7.72
CA SER A 121 19.03 9.74 -7.78
C SER A 121 18.88 8.25 -7.49
N ASN A 122 17.77 7.85 -6.88
CA ASN A 122 17.43 6.46 -6.57
C ASN A 122 16.07 6.05 -7.18
N PRO A 123 15.94 6.05 -8.52
CA PRO A 123 14.67 5.77 -9.19
C PRO A 123 14.15 4.35 -8.97
N GLU A 124 14.99 3.42 -8.53
CA GLU A 124 14.63 2.05 -8.15
C GLU A 124 13.58 2.03 -7.03
N VAL A 125 13.66 2.93 -6.05
CA VAL A 125 12.68 3.03 -4.95
C VAL A 125 11.26 3.28 -5.46
N ILE A 126 11.13 3.94 -6.61
CA ILE A 126 9.82 4.21 -7.22
C ILE A 126 9.25 2.96 -7.93
N ASN A 127 10.09 2.01 -8.30
CA ASN A 127 9.73 0.82 -9.06
C ASN A 127 9.66 -0.45 -8.18
N ASP A 128 10.02 -0.34 -6.92
CA ASP A 128 10.00 -1.43 -5.95
C ASP A 128 8.59 -1.70 -5.41
N ASP A 129 8.31 -2.93 -4.98
CA ASP A 129 7.06 -3.31 -4.30
C ASP A 129 7.11 -2.87 -2.81
N SER A 130 7.41 -1.58 -2.59
CA SER A 130 7.56 -0.98 -1.27
C SER A 130 6.27 -0.29 -0.81
N ILE A 131 6.13 -0.14 0.51
CA ILE A 131 5.04 0.64 1.12
C ILE A 131 5.11 2.09 0.64
N GLU A 132 6.31 2.63 0.48
CA GLU A 132 6.58 3.99 0.03
C GLU A 132 6.04 4.23 -1.39
N ARG A 133 6.27 3.28 -2.30
CA ARG A 133 5.70 3.30 -3.65
C ARG A 133 4.18 3.25 -3.63
N TRP A 134 3.61 2.34 -2.83
CA TRP A 134 2.16 2.22 -2.70
C TRP A 134 1.56 3.53 -2.16
N MET A 135 2.17 4.13 -1.12
CA MET A 135 1.75 5.42 -0.57
C MET A 135 1.82 6.52 -1.63
N LEU A 136 2.92 6.63 -2.36
CA LEU A 136 3.08 7.62 -3.42
C LEU A 136 2.02 7.46 -4.50
N SER A 137 1.77 6.25 -4.96
CA SER A 137 0.75 5.94 -5.97
C SER A 137 -0.65 6.31 -5.48
N THR A 138 -1.01 5.90 -4.27
CA THR A 138 -2.31 6.19 -3.65
C THR A 138 -2.52 7.70 -3.47
N LEU A 139 -1.51 8.41 -2.97
CA LEU A 139 -1.57 9.86 -2.82
C LEU A 139 -1.61 10.58 -4.17
N THR A 140 -0.92 10.08 -5.20
CA THR A 140 -0.99 10.62 -6.56
C THR A 140 -2.42 10.56 -7.08
N VAL A 141 -3.05 9.39 -7.02
CA VAL A 141 -4.43 9.19 -7.47
C VAL A 141 -5.39 10.07 -6.64
N SER A 142 -5.29 10.03 -5.32
CA SER A 142 -6.13 10.85 -4.42
C SER A 142 -6.00 12.34 -4.72
N THR A 143 -4.78 12.83 -4.99
CA THR A 143 -4.51 14.23 -5.31
C THR A 143 -5.20 14.61 -6.62
N VAL A 144 -4.98 13.84 -7.69
CA VAL A 144 -5.57 14.11 -9.01
C VAL A 144 -7.11 14.08 -8.93
N LEU A 145 -7.68 13.16 -8.17
CA LEU A 145 -9.12 13.05 -8.00
C LEU A 145 -9.70 14.21 -7.18
N SER A 146 -9.01 14.66 -6.12
CA SER A 146 -9.44 15.80 -5.30
C SER A 146 -9.51 17.09 -6.11
N ASP A 147 -8.59 17.25 -7.07
CA ASP A 147 -8.53 18.40 -7.94
C ASP A 147 -9.60 18.36 -9.04
N SER A 148 -10.16 17.18 -9.29
CA SER A 148 -11.09 16.90 -10.38
C SER A 148 -12.55 16.80 -9.90
N THR A 149 -12.93 17.48 -8.81
CA THR A 149 -14.30 17.42 -8.26
C THR A 149 -15.40 17.80 -9.27
N SER A 150 -15.07 18.62 -10.26
CA SER A 150 -15.96 18.94 -11.38
C SER A 150 -16.14 17.79 -12.37
N LEU A 151 -15.38 16.71 -12.24
CA LEU A 151 -15.40 15.53 -13.12
C LEU A 151 -15.88 14.27 -12.40
N ASN A 152 -16.50 14.40 -11.20
CA ASN A 152 -16.98 13.26 -10.43
C ASN A 152 -18.00 12.38 -11.17
N ASP A 153 -18.71 12.95 -12.14
CA ASP A 153 -19.63 12.25 -13.04
C ASP A 153 -18.91 11.43 -14.13
N ARG A 154 -17.60 11.64 -14.31
CA ARG A 154 -16.79 11.00 -15.35
C ARG A 154 -15.73 10.05 -14.79
N ILE A 155 -15.52 10.04 -13.48
CA ILE A 155 -14.52 9.21 -12.81
C ILE A 155 -15.27 8.18 -11.97
N LEU A 156 -15.25 6.94 -12.42
CA LEU A 156 -15.91 5.83 -11.76
C LEU A 156 -14.91 5.06 -10.92
N LEU A 157 -15.18 4.95 -9.62
CA LEU A 157 -14.35 4.20 -8.67
C LEU A 157 -15.10 2.95 -8.21
N GLU A 158 -14.41 1.84 -8.17
CA GLU A 158 -14.90 0.64 -7.53
C GLU A 158 -14.69 0.74 -6.01
N ILE A 159 -15.78 0.68 -5.24
CA ILE A 159 -15.73 0.66 -3.79
C ILE A 159 -15.59 -0.79 -3.34
N VAL A 160 -14.44 -1.11 -2.74
CA VAL A 160 -14.16 -2.44 -2.17
C VAL A 160 -14.10 -2.29 -0.66
N PRO A 161 -14.96 -3.00 0.12
CA PRO A 161 -14.82 -3.06 1.57
C PRO A 161 -13.45 -3.69 1.91
N ALA A 162 -12.59 -2.94 2.57
CA ALA A 162 -11.21 -3.37 2.82
C ALA A 162 -10.88 -3.54 4.31
N GLY A 163 -11.81 -3.15 5.22
CA GLY A 163 -11.59 -3.20 6.67
C GLY A 163 -10.50 -2.23 7.14
N GLU A 164 -10.36 -1.11 6.45
CA GLU A 164 -9.29 -0.12 6.70
C GLU A 164 -9.38 0.51 8.09
N GLU A 165 -10.56 0.55 8.69
CA GLU A 165 -10.82 1.03 10.05
C GLU A 165 -10.03 0.27 11.11
N TYR A 166 -9.65 -0.98 10.86
CA TYR A 166 -8.89 -1.81 11.80
C TYR A 166 -7.38 -1.68 11.67
N LEU A 167 -6.88 -1.09 10.57
CA LEU A 167 -5.44 -0.99 10.30
C LEU A 167 -4.66 -0.30 11.42
N GLN A 168 -5.21 0.81 11.96
CA GLN A 168 -4.51 1.55 13.01
C GLN A 168 -4.31 0.71 14.28
N THR A 169 -5.33 -0.02 14.71
CA THR A 169 -5.26 -0.90 15.89
C THR A 169 -4.28 -2.05 15.66
N LEU A 170 -4.32 -2.67 14.49
CA LEU A 170 -3.42 -3.78 14.12
C LEU A 170 -1.95 -3.33 14.01
N ILE A 171 -1.70 -2.16 13.40
CA ILE A 171 -0.36 -1.58 13.34
C ILE A 171 0.18 -1.25 14.74
N LEU A 172 -0.66 -0.70 15.62
CA LEU A 172 -0.28 -0.46 17.02
C LEU A 172 0.04 -1.76 17.74
N ALA A 173 -0.78 -2.79 17.56
CA ALA A 173 -0.56 -4.11 18.15
C ALA A 173 0.78 -4.71 17.71
N MET A 174 1.11 -4.65 16.42
CA MET A 174 2.39 -5.12 15.89
C MET A 174 3.58 -4.30 16.42
N LYS A 175 3.46 -2.97 16.51
CA LYS A 175 4.52 -2.09 17.06
C LYS A 175 4.80 -2.33 18.53
N THR A 176 3.78 -2.71 19.32
CA THR A 176 3.88 -2.93 20.76
C THR A 176 3.96 -4.40 21.14
N ASN A 177 4.01 -5.31 20.17
CA ASN A 177 3.99 -6.75 20.32
C ASN A 177 2.84 -7.23 21.24
N ARG A 178 1.66 -6.63 21.08
CA ARG A 178 0.45 -6.98 21.84
C ARG A 178 -0.47 -7.83 20.99
N ARG A 179 -1.12 -8.82 21.63
CA ARG A 179 -2.19 -9.60 20.99
C ARG A 179 -3.41 -8.72 20.71
N VAL A 180 -4.24 -9.18 19.83
CA VAL A 180 -5.56 -8.59 19.54
C VAL A 180 -6.65 -9.62 19.73
N VAL A 181 -7.79 -9.15 20.23
CA VAL A 181 -9.04 -9.91 20.25
C VAL A 181 -9.84 -9.45 19.02
N ILE A 182 -10.14 -10.39 18.12
CA ILE A 182 -10.93 -10.16 16.92
C ILE A 182 -12.25 -10.92 16.99
N VAL A 183 -13.35 -10.28 16.65
CA VAL A 183 -14.61 -10.96 16.34
C VAL A 183 -14.65 -11.16 14.84
N TYR A 184 -14.54 -12.41 14.41
CA TYR A 184 -14.33 -12.79 13.01
C TYR A 184 -15.41 -13.73 12.51
N GLN A 185 -15.95 -13.43 11.33
CA GLN A 185 -16.94 -14.28 10.66
C GLN A 185 -16.32 -14.99 9.45
N ARG A 186 -16.32 -16.33 9.50
CA ARG A 186 -16.01 -17.14 8.31
C ARG A 186 -17.25 -17.25 7.44
N PHE A 187 -17.05 -17.40 6.12
CA PHE A 187 -18.17 -17.65 5.23
C PHE A 187 -18.97 -18.89 5.63
N GLY A 188 -20.30 -18.73 5.72
CA GLY A 188 -21.22 -19.79 6.08
C GLY A 188 -21.20 -20.22 7.56
N LEU A 189 -20.47 -19.53 8.43
CA LEU A 189 -20.40 -19.82 9.85
C LEU A 189 -20.80 -18.59 10.68
N GLU A 190 -21.14 -18.81 11.94
CA GLU A 190 -21.35 -17.72 12.90
C GLU A 190 -20.03 -17.01 13.23
N SER A 191 -20.15 -15.75 13.62
CA SER A 191 -19.01 -14.96 14.10
C SER A 191 -18.50 -15.55 15.43
N GLY A 192 -17.18 -15.54 15.60
CA GLY A 192 -16.54 -16.02 16.81
C GLY A 192 -15.38 -15.15 17.23
N GLU A 193 -15.19 -15.03 18.54
CA GLU A 193 -14.07 -14.34 19.13
C GLU A 193 -12.80 -15.16 19.07
N ARG A 194 -11.68 -14.50 18.79
CA ARG A 194 -10.35 -15.12 18.69
C ARG A 194 -9.30 -14.16 19.21
N THR A 195 -8.44 -14.63 20.09
CA THR A 195 -7.21 -13.93 20.47
C THR A 195 -6.08 -14.37 19.57
N VAL A 196 -5.45 -13.43 18.86
CA VAL A 196 -4.40 -13.73 17.90
C VAL A 196 -3.20 -12.79 18.06
N SER A 197 -2.02 -13.26 17.66
CA SER A 197 -0.77 -12.48 17.63
C SER A 197 -0.57 -11.95 16.21
N PRO A 198 -0.70 -10.63 15.95
CA PRO A 198 -0.59 -10.05 14.62
C PRO A 198 0.86 -10.04 14.14
N TYR A 199 1.16 -10.72 13.02
CA TYR A 199 2.50 -10.84 12.46
C TYR A 199 2.73 -9.90 11.29
N ALA A 200 1.76 -9.79 10.37
CA ALA A 200 1.86 -8.94 9.19
C ALA A 200 0.49 -8.54 8.62
N LEU A 201 0.49 -7.51 7.80
CA LEU A 201 -0.64 -7.12 6.96
C LEU A 201 -0.26 -7.31 5.49
N LYS A 202 -1.16 -7.89 4.70
CA LYS A 202 -1.01 -8.06 3.25
C LYS A 202 -2.21 -7.43 2.53
N LEU A 203 -1.92 -6.60 1.53
CA LEU A 203 -2.93 -6.12 0.58
C LEU A 203 -2.94 -7.08 -0.62
N PHE A 204 -4.09 -7.67 -0.90
CA PHE A 204 -4.27 -8.57 -2.05
C PHE A 204 -5.65 -8.38 -2.67
N HIS A 205 -5.74 -8.22 -3.98
CA HIS A 205 -6.99 -7.95 -4.71
C HIS A 205 -7.84 -6.84 -4.04
N ARG A 206 -7.17 -5.73 -3.64
CA ARG A 206 -7.77 -4.53 -3.01
C ARG A 206 -8.37 -4.77 -1.61
N ARG A 207 -8.12 -5.92 -0.97
CA ARG A 207 -8.54 -6.22 0.40
C ARG A 207 -7.34 -6.40 1.31
N TRP A 208 -7.48 -5.93 2.55
CA TRP A 208 -6.48 -6.13 3.58
C TRP A 208 -6.66 -7.46 4.30
N TYR A 209 -5.56 -8.12 4.55
CA TYR A 209 -5.50 -9.39 5.26
C TYR A 209 -4.49 -9.30 6.40
N LEU A 210 -4.88 -9.82 7.56
CA LEU A 210 -4.01 -9.99 8.72
C LEU A 210 -3.44 -11.40 8.69
N LEU A 211 -2.13 -11.53 8.69
CA LEU A 211 -1.42 -12.76 9.00
C LEU A 211 -1.16 -12.80 10.51
N ALA A 212 -1.67 -13.78 11.19
CA ALA A 212 -1.56 -13.87 12.64
C ALA A 212 -1.37 -15.31 13.15
N PHE A 213 -0.66 -15.45 14.28
CA PHE A 213 -0.55 -16.71 14.98
C PHE A 213 -1.75 -16.89 15.94
N THR A 214 -2.43 -18.00 15.81
CA THR A 214 -3.65 -18.34 16.58
C THR A 214 -3.39 -19.03 17.90
N GLY A 215 -2.13 -19.19 18.29
CA GLY A 215 -1.72 -20.05 19.40
C GLY A 215 -1.46 -21.50 18.98
N ARG A 216 -1.86 -21.89 17.76
CA ARG A 216 -1.67 -23.26 17.22
C ARG A 216 -0.96 -23.24 15.87
N HIS A 217 -1.38 -22.37 14.98
CA HIS A 217 -0.85 -22.24 13.63
C HIS A 217 -0.98 -20.78 13.17
N ILE A 218 -0.26 -20.43 12.12
CA ILE A 218 -0.42 -19.15 11.44
C ILE A 218 -1.65 -19.23 10.53
N ALA A 219 -2.48 -18.20 10.57
CA ALA A 219 -3.69 -18.08 9.75
C ALA A 219 -3.84 -16.69 9.17
N THR A 220 -4.56 -16.62 8.06
CA THR A 220 -4.89 -15.37 7.38
C THR A 220 -6.34 -14.98 7.61
N PHE A 221 -6.56 -13.72 7.98
CA PHE A 221 -7.88 -13.16 8.28
C PHE A 221 -8.13 -11.95 7.40
N SER A 222 -9.21 -11.96 6.61
CA SER A 222 -9.63 -10.80 5.83
C SER A 222 -10.24 -9.73 6.73
N LEU A 223 -9.77 -8.48 6.65
CA LEU A 223 -10.21 -7.42 7.57
C LEU A 223 -11.68 -7.06 7.38
N ASP A 224 -12.20 -7.14 6.15
CA ASP A 224 -13.61 -6.88 5.83
C ASP A 224 -14.61 -7.87 6.45
N ARG A 225 -14.10 -8.99 7.01
CA ARG A 225 -14.88 -9.98 7.77
C ARG A 225 -14.69 -9.89 9.28
N MET A 226 -14.01 -8.86 9.76
CA MET A 226 -13.90 -8.54 11.18
C MET A 226 -15.07 -7.64 11.57
N HIS A 227 -15.69 -7.93 12.71
CA HIS A 227 -16.73 -7.09 13.29
C HIS A 227 -16.17 -6.17 14.38
N SER A 228 -15.09 -6.60 15.04
CA SER A 228 -14.32 -5.77 15.98
C SER A 228 -12.88 -6.24 16.06
N VAL A 229 -12.00 -5.30 16.42
CA VAL A 229 -10.58 -5.55 16.73
C VAL A 229 -10.21 -4.74 17.96
N GLU A 230 -9.86 -5.41 19.03
CA GLU A 230 -9.50 -4.80 20.30
C GLU A 230 -8.07 -5.18 20.69
N LEU A 231 -7.34 -4.21 21.23
CA LEU A 231 -5.98 -4.43 21.69
C LEU A 231 -6.00 -5.15 23.05
N SER A 232 -5.39 -6.33 23.13
CA SER A 232 -5.26 -7.10 24.39
C SER A 232 -4.13 -6.54 25.25
N GLU A 233 -4.19 -6.78 26.56
CA GLU A 233 -3.06 -6.53 27.47
C GLU A 233 -1.94 -7.57 27.34
N GLU A 234 -2.25 -8.74 26.76
CA GLU A 234 -1.27 -9.82 26.56
C GLU A 234 -0.28 -9.46 25.46
N THR A 235 0.99 -9.71 25.73
CA THR A 235 2.09 -9.56 24.75
C THR A 235 2.40 -10.90 24.09
N PHE A 236 3.10 -10.85 22.96
CA PHE A 236 3.63 -12.03 22.27
C PHE A 236 5.05 -11.76 21.77
N GLU A 237 5.78 -12.83 21.55
CA GLU A 237 7.06 -12.77 20.85
C GLU A 237 6.90 -13.36 19.45
N ARG A 238 7.25 -12.59 18.43
CA ARG A 238 7.34 -13.08 17.06
C ARG A 238 8.69 -13.76 16.88
N PRO A 239 8.79 -14.95 16.27
CA PRO A 239 10.06 -15.56 15.94
C PRO A 239 10.97 -14.58 15.17
N ALA A 240 12.23 -14.45 15.61
CA ALA A 240 13.15 -13.47 15.03
C ALA A 240 13.49 -13.75 13.56
N ASP A 241 13.42 -15.00 13.16
CA ASP A 241 13.65 -15.50 11.80
C ASP A 241 12.40 -15.48 10.91
N PHE A 242 11.23 -15.12 11.45
CA PHE A 242 10.00 -15.06 10.66
C PHE A 242 9.99 -13.85 9.73
N SER A 243 9.98 -14.11 8.43
CA SER A 243 9.82 -13.10 7.37
C SER A 243 8.48 -13.28 6.67
N PRO A 244 7.57 -12.28 6.71
CA PRO A 244 6.31 -12.32 5.95
C PRO A 244 6.54 -12.44 4.44
N GLN A 245 7.57 -11.79 3.89
CA GLN A 245 7.92 -11.89 2.48
C GLN A 245 8.29 -13.33 2.12
N GLN A 246 9.14 -13.97 2.92
CA GLN A 246 9.53 -15.36 2.70
C GLN A 246 8.34 -16.31 2.90
N TYR A 247 7.48 -16.04 3.89
CA TYR A 247 6.27 -16.85 4.14
C TYR A 247 5.34 -16.86 2.93
N PHE A 248 5.13 -15.72 2.27
CA PHE A 248 4.25 -15.61 1.11
C PHE A 248 4.96 -15.84 -0.24
N SER A 249 6.30 -16.02 -0.25
CA SER A 249 7.06 -16.10 -1.50
C SER A 249 6.73 -17.30 -2.38
N GLU A 250 6.10 -18.33 -1.82
CA GLU A 250 5.70 -19.54 -2.56
C GLU A 250 4.19 -19.54 -2.87
N TYR A 251 3.45 -18.48 -2.51
CA TYR A 251 2.00 -18.39 -2.65
C TYR A 251 1.59 -17.23 -3.56
N PHE A 252 0.64 -17.46 -4.45
CA PHE A 252 0.03 -16.41 -5.27
C PHE A 252 -0.74 -15.39 -4.42
N GLY A 253 -1.61 -15.89 -3.55
CA GLY A 253 -2.57 -15.07 -2.83
C GLY A 253 -2.37 -15.01 -1.33
N VAL A 254 -3.44 -15.25 -0.62
CA VAL A 254 -3.55 -15.19 0.85
C VAL A 254 -3.95 -16.52 1.46
N THR A 255 -4.38 -17.48 0.66
CA THR A 255 -4.60 -18.86 1.09
C THR A 255 -3.23 -19.53 1.24
N THR A 256 -2.93 -19.92 2.48
CA THR A 256 -1.69 -20.61 2.84
C THR A 256 -2.06 -21.91 3.51
N ASP A 257 -1.74 -23.01 2.87
CA ASP A 257 -2.01 -24.37 3.32
C ASP A 257 -0.78 -25.28 3.09
N GLU A 258 -0.93 -26.57 3.30
CA GLU A 258 0.13 -27.55 3.12
C GLU A 258 0.31 -28.00 1.65
N THR A 259 -0.32 -27.34 0.68
CA THR A 259 -0.12 -27.62 -0.75
C THR A 259 1.37 -27.59 -1.07
N PRO A 260 1.93 -28.67 -1.66
CA PRO A 260 3.37 -28.72 -1.94
C PRO A 260 3.78 -27.70 -3.01
N LEU A 261 5.02 -27.22 -2.90
CA LEU A 261 5.64 -26.41 -3.95
C LEU A 261 5.73 -27.23 -5.25
N ALA A 262 5.33 -26.64 -6.36
CA ALA A 262 5.31 -27.27 -7.65
C ALA A 262 5.89 -26.37 -8.74
N HIS A 263 6.52 -26.97 -9.72
CA HIS A 263 6.83 -26.29 -10.98
C HIS A 263 5.59 -26.34 -11.87
N VAL A 264 4.98 -25.17 -12.07
CA VAL A 264 3.75 -25.04 -12.87
C VAL A 264 4.10 -24.46 -14.22
N VAL A 265 3.63 -25.10 -15.30
CA VAL A 265 3.74 -24.59 -16.66
C VAL A 265 2.34 -24.39 -17.22
N ILE A 266 2.07 -23.17 -17.70
CA ILE A 266 0.83 -22.83 -18.39
C ILE A 266 1.13 -22.44 -19.84
N ARG A 267 0.21 -22.78 -20.72
CA ARG A 267 0.18 -22.32 -22.11
C ARG A 267 -1.00 -21.38 -22.29
N VAL A 268 -0.75 -20.21 -22.86
CA VAL A 268 -1.76 -19.18 -23.06
C VAL A 268 -1.83 -18.72 -24.50
N THR A 269 -3.04 -18.36 -24.94
CA THR A 269 -3.34 -17.99 -26.32
C THR A 269 -4.10 -16.66 -26.38
N GLY A 270 -4.31 -16.15 -27.57
CA GLY A 270 -5.12 -14.97 -27.81
C GLY A 270 -4.60 -13.71 -27.13
N TRP A 271 -5.40 -13.09 -26.25
CA TRP A 271 -5.08 -11.88 -25.53
C TRP A 271 -4.25 -12.09 -24.25
N ALA A 272 -4.33 -13.27 -23.68
CA ALA A 272 -3.80 -13.59 -22.35
C ALA A 272 -2.26 -13.40 -22.21
N PRO A 273 -1.41 -13.74 -23.20
CA PRO A 273 0.03 -13.57 -23.07
C PRO A 273 0.46 -12.16 -22.71
N ASN A 274 -0.10 -11.15 -23.38
CA ASN A 274 0.26 -9.75 -23.12
C ASN A 274 -0.23 -9.27 -21.77
N TYR A 275 -1.38 -9.76 -21.33
CA TYR A 275 -1.91 -9.43 -20.00
C TYR A 275 -1.01 -9.98 -18.90
N ILE A 276 -0.61 -11.26 -18.98
CA ILE A 276 0.29 -11.91 -18.01
C ILE A 276 1.69 -11.32 -18.02
N ARG A 277 2.20 -10.85 -19.18
CA ARG A 277 3.49 -10.13 -19.25
C ARG A 277 3.44 -8.79 -18.52
N THR A 278 2.36 -8.03 -18.69
CA THR A 278 2.23 -6.68 -18.12
C THR A 278 1.84 -6.70 -16.63
N LEU A 279 1.18 -7.77 -16.20
CA LEU A 279 0.80 -8.01 -14.81
C LEU A 279 1.20 -9.44 -14.41
N PRO A 280 2.48 -9.66 -14.04
CA PRO A 280 2.96 -10.97 -13.65
C PRO A 280 2.16 -11.54 -12.46
N LEU A 281 1.76 -12.80 -12.56
CA LEU A 281 0.97 -13.48 -11.52
C LEU A 281 1.82 -13.76 -10.27
N HIS A 282 3.12 -14.01 -10.45
CA HIS A 282 4.02 -14.31 -9.36
C HIS A 282 5.45 -13.88 -9.70
N HIS A 283 6.26 -13.55 -8.69
CA HIS A 283 7.65 -13.12 -8.89
C HIS A 283 8.54 -14.18 -9.56
N SER A 284 8.19 -15.48 -9.43
CA SER A 284 8.91 -16.58 -10.10
C SER A 284 8.50 -16.78 -11.57
N GLN A 285 7.55 -16.00 -12.08
CA GLN A 285 7.07 -16.10 -13.46
C GLN A 285 8.21 -15.95 -14.46
N ARG A 286 8.31 -16.90 -15.39
CA ARG A 286 9.25 -16.87 -16.52
C ARG A 286 8.53 -17.25 -17.79
N GLU A 287 8.76 -16.50 -18.86
CA GLU A 287 8.33 -16.89 -20.20
C GLU A 287 9.31 -17.93 -20.73
N THR A 288 8.83 -19.14 -21.04
CA THR A 288 9.65 -20.29 -21.42
C THR A 288 9.57 -20.60 -22.92
N ALA A 289 8.47 -20.25 -23.56
CA ALA A 289 8.31 -20.38 -25.01
C ALA A 289 7.37 -19.32 -25.56
N HIS A 290 7.61 -18.90 -26.80
CA HIS A 290 6.73 -18.01 -27.54
C HIS A 290 6.69 -18.41 -29.01
N THR A 291 5.46 -18.56 -29.53
CA THR A 291 5.18 -18.85 -30.96
C THR A 291 4.07 -17.91 -31.44
N ASP A 292 3.74 -17.97 -32.70
CA ASP A 292 2.57 -17.24 -33.25
C ASP A 292 1.23 -17.74 -32.71
N GLU A 293 1.18 -18.99 -32.21
CA GLU A 293 -0.05 -19.63 -31.75
C GLU A 293 -0.22 -19.53 -30.23
N TYR A 294 0.88 -19.61 -29.46
CA TYR A 294 0.82 -19.62 -28.00
C TYR A 294 2.09 -19.05 -27.35
N THR A 295 1.97 -18.74 -26.06
CA THR A 295 3.12 -18.44 -25.17
C THR A 295 3.03 -19.36 -23.94
N GLU A 296 4.19 -19.85 -23.47
CA GLU A 296 4.27 -20.61 -22.24
C GLU A 296 4.95 -19.79 -21.14
N PHE A 297 4.39 -19.91 -19.94
CA PHE A 297 4.97 -19.35 -18.72
C PHE A 297 5.14 -20.47 -17.69
N SER A 298 6.25 -20.39 -16.95
CA SER A 298 6.50 -21.27 -15.81
C SER A 298 6.52 -20.49 -14.50
N PHE A 299 6.19 -21.20 -13.42
CA PHE A 299 6.17 -20.68 -12.04
C PHE A 299 6.69 -21.76 -11.10
N ASP A 300 7.42 -21.33 -10.05
CA ASP A 300 7.71 -22.17 -8.89
C ASP A 300 6.79 -21.68 -7.74
N ILE A 301 5.68 -22.38 -7.49
CA ILE A 301 4.58 -21.89 -6.66
C ILE A 301 3.80 -23.04 -6.01
N ARG A 302 3.18 -22.78 -4.87
CA ARG A 302 2.16 -23.67 -4.29
C ARG A 302 0.81 -23.37 -4.93
N PRO A 303 0.25 -24.29 -5.73
CA PRO A 303 -0.97 -24.03 -6.49
C PRO A 303 -2.22 -24.18 -5.60
N THR A 304 -2.36 -23.24 -4.64
CA THR A 304 -3.52 -23.12 -3.76
C THR A 304 -4.77 -22.68 -4.52
N ASP A 305 -5.92 -22.72 -3.84
CA ASP A 305 -7.21 -22.36 -4.45
C ASP A 305 -7.25 -20.93 -5.01
N ASP A 306 -6.50 -19.97 -4.42
CA ASP A 306 -6.36 -18.61 -4.96
C ASP A 306 -5.74 -18.64 -6.38
N PHE A 307 -4.66 -19.42 -6.54
CA PHE A 307 -3.97 -19.53 -7.83
C PHE A 307 -4.80 -20.30 -8.85
N ILE A 308 -5.45 -21.37 -8.43
CA ILE A 308 -6.36 -22.14 -9.29
C ILE A 308 -7.50 -21.26 -9.80
N GLY A 309 -8.10 -20.47 -8.90
CA GLY A 309 -9.16 -19.51 -9.26
C GLY A 309 -8.68 -18.47 -10.27
N GLU A 310 -7.45 -17.95 -10.09
CA GLU A 310 -6.84 -17.02 -11.03
C GLU A 310 -6.63 -17.67 -12.40
N LEU A 311 -6.04 -18.88 -12.48
CA LEU A 311 -5.86 -19.58 -13.74
C LEU A 311 -7.19 -19.86 -14.46
N MET A 312 -8.22 -20.24 -13.72
CA MET A 312 -9.56 -20.50 -14.28
C MET A 312 -10.22 -19.22 -14.80
N SER A 313 -9.85 -18.04 -14.32
CA SER A 313 -10.40 -16.77 -14.79
C SER A 313 -10.06 -16.44 -16.24
N TYR A 314 -9.01 -17.05 -16.79
CA TYR A 314 -8.60 -16.90 -18.20
C TYR A 314 -9.43 -17.76 -19.19
N GLY A 315 -10.29 -18.63 -18.66
CA GLY A 315 -11.21 -19.46 -19.48
C GLY A 315 -10.46 -20.35 -20.46
N ASP A 316 -10.88 -20.31 -21.72
CA ASP A 316 -10.33 -21.10 -22.83
C ASP A 316 -8.99 -20.58 -23.37
N SER A 317 -8.56 -19.40 -22.90
CA SER A 317 -7.27 -18.80 -23.30
C SER A 317 -6.09 -19.36 -22.52
N LEU A 318 -6.31 -20.26 -21.53
CA LEU A 318 -5.25 -20.81 -20.68
C LEU A 318 -5.40 -22.33 -20.53
N GLU A 319 -4.29 -23.02 -20.66
CA GLU A 319 -4.16 -24.46 -20.42
C GLU A 319 -3.01 -24.73 -19.44
N VAL A 320 -3.22 -25.55 -18.42
CA VAL A 320 -2.16 -26.03 -17.54
C VAL A 320 -1.50 -27.24 -18.20
N MET A 321 -0.18 -27.13 -18.42
CA MET A 321 0.64 -28.19 -19.00
C MET A 321 1.24 -29.08 -17.90
N GLU A 322 1.72 -28.46 -16.83
CA GLU A 322 2.35 -29.12 -15.68
C GLU A 322 1.96 -28.42 -14.37
N PRO A 323 1.87 -29.14 -13.24
CA PRO A 323 1.93 -30.59 -13.13
C PRO A 323 0.56 -31.24 -13.48
N SER A 324 0.58 -32.55 -13.76
CA SER A 324 -0.62 -33.31 -14.13
C SER A 324 -1.75 -33.24 -13.11
N ASP A 325 -1.41 -33.20 -11.83
CA ASP A 325 -2.39 -33.16 -10.74
C ASP A 325 -3.15 -31.82 -10.72
N LEU A 326 -2.46 -30.71 -10.95
CA LEU A 326 -3.08 -29.40 -11.08
C LEU A 326 -3.99 -29.35 -12.32
N ARG A 327 -3.51 -29.89 -13.45
CA ARG A 327 -4.32 -30.00 -14.68
C ARG A 327 -5.60 -30.80 -14.43
N LEU A 328 -5.51 -31.94 -13.75
CA LEU A 328 -6.66 -32.77 -13.40
C LEU A 328 -7.64 -32.00 -12.52
N LYS A 329 -7.16 -31.33 -11.46
CA LYS A 329 -8.00 -30.52 -10.55
C LYS A 329 -8.77 -29.43 -11.32
N ILE A 330 -8.13 -28.73 -12.24
CA ILE A 330 -8.79 -27.72 -13.08
C ILE A 330 -9.82 -28.36 -13.99
N CYS A 331 -9.51 -29.50 -14.63
CA CYS A 331 -10.47 -30.22 -15.44
C CYS A 331 -11.72 -30.68 -14.65
N GLU A 332 -11.54 -31.12 -13.41
CA GLU A 332 -12.64 -31.48 -12.50
C GLU A 332 -13.50 -30.26 -12.17
N ASN A 333 -12.88 -29.15 -11.76
CA ASN A 333 -13.58 -27.90 -11.47
C ASN A 333 -14.39 -27.39 -12.68
N LEU A 334 -13.83 -27.48 -13.89
CA LEU A 334 -14.50 -27.08 -15.13
C LEU A 334 -15.71 -28.01 -15.46
N LYS A 335 -15.58 -29.34 -15.24
CA LYS A 335 -16.69 -30.28 -15.38
C LYS A 335 -17.80 -30.01 -14.38
N GLU A 336 -17.45 -29.77 -13.12
CA GLU A 336 -18.43 -29.39 -12.09
C GLU A 336 -19.13 -28.07 -12.42
N ALA A 337 -18.39 -27.09 -12.93
CA ALA A 337 -18.96 -25.83 -13.40
C ALA A 337 -19.94 -26.09 -14.56
N LEU A 338 -19.53 -26.86 -15.58
CA LEU A 338 -20.38 -27.20 -16.73
C LEU A 338 -21.67 -27.93 -16.31
N ASN A 339 -21.60 -28.80 -15.31
CA ASN A 339 -22.77 -29.55 -14.83
C ASN A 339 -23.83 -28.66 -14.15
N LYS A 340 -23.55 -27.39 -13.87
CA LYS A 340 -24.49 -26.42 -13.29
C LYS A 340 -25.32 -25.70 -14.36
N TYR A 341 -24.91 -25.82 -15.62
CA TYR A 341 -25.61 -25.25 -16.80
C TYR A 341 -26.28 -26.30 -17.64
#